data_057e796e32ab5029382d2170558f54d8
#
_entry.id   057e796e32ab5029382d2170558f54d8
#
_cell.length_a   1.000
_cell.length_b   1.000
_cell.length_c   1.000
_cell.angle_alpha   90.00
_cell.angle_beta   90.00
_cell.angle_gamma   90.00
#
_symmetry.space_group_name_H-M   'P 1'
#
loop_
_entity.id
_entity.type
_entity.pdbx_description
1 polymer ?
#
loop_
_entity_poly.entity_id
_entity_poly.type
_entity_poly.pdbx_seq_one_letter_code
_entity_poly.pdbx_strand_id
1 'polypeptide(L)'
;MKAIRAHGPGDPGVLVLDDVPVPEPGPGDVLIRVRAACLNPPDWYARRDYEMFPDHLFPAGGRPHVRFPWTPGSDASGVVAAVGPGVTGFAVGDAVFGLIRFPSLDDGGRAYAEYTTAPAAHLARKPDSVDHVQAAAVPMAGLTAYQFLFDHVRLPEGWTVLVNGAAGGVGHFAVQLAKTRGARVIAVASSRHEDFLRGLGADEYIDYTATAAEDAARDVDLVVDTVGGPDAHRFLKAVRDGGTISPVFHGDYHREEAARRGIEFRGGQVHSDGAQMAELAALLADGSLRAGIDSVYDLADAAKAHERAEGGHIQGKIVLSVP
;
A
#
# COMPACT_ATOMS: atom_id res chain seq x y z
N MET A 1 12.56 8.12 -23.10
CA MET A 1 12.12 6.95 -22.35
C MET A 1 10.62 6.75 -22.50
N LYS A 2 10.15 5.52 -22.34
CA LYS A 2 8.71 5.25 -22.26
C LYS A 2 8.17 5.51 -20.86
N ALA A 3 6.96 6.09 -20.79
CA ALA A 3 6.23 6.30 -19.55
C ALA A 3 4.72 6.23 -19.82
N ILE A 4 3.96 5.74 -18.85
CA ILE A 4 2.50 5.80 -18.88
C ILE A 4 2.05 7.19 -18.42
N ARG A 5 1.17 7.81 -19.20
CA ARG A 5 0.60 9.13 -18.88
C ARG A 5 -0.90 9.16 -19.08
N ALA A 6 -1.59 9.84 -18.19
CA ALA A 6 -2.96 10.28 -18.41
C ALA A 6 -2.94 11.72 -18.91
N HIS A 7 -3.65 12.02 -20.02
CA HIS A 7 -3.75 13.38 -20.56
C HIS A 7 -4.99 14.13 -20.09
N GLY A 8 -5.85 13.46 -19.34
CA GLY A 8 -7.04 13.99 -18.68
C GLY A 8 -7.60 12.95 -17.73
N PRO A 9 -8.58 13.32 -16.88
CA PRO A 9 -9.22 12.36 -15.99
C PRO A 9 -10.09 11.38 -16.77
N GLY A 10 -10.31 10.19 -16.22
CA GLY A 10 -11.23 9.21 -16.81
C GLY A 10 -10.99 7.77 -16.41
N ASP A 11 -11.57 6.87 -17.21
CA ASP A 11 -11.45 5.43 -17.09
C ASP A 11 -10.03 4.94 -17.45
N PRO A 12 -9.67 3.66 -17.18
CA PRO A 12 -8.32 3.15 -17.43
C PRO A 12 -7.75 3.43 -18.82
N GLY A 13 -8.59 3.51 -19.84
CA GLY A 13 -8.19 3.81 -21.22
C GLY A 13 -7.52 5.18 -21.45
N VAL A 14 -7.57 6.10 -20.48
CA VAL A 14 -6.82 7.38 -20.58
C VAL A 14 -5.31 7.20 -20.32
N LEU A 15 -4.90 6.04 -19.83
CA LEU A 15 -3.50 5.69 -19.60
C LEU A 15 -2.85 5.26 -20.93
N VAL A 16 -1.95 6.08 -21.44
CA VAL A 16 -1.27 5.85 -22.72
C VAL A 16 0.25 5.80 -22.54
N LEU A 17 0.93 5.04 -23.39
CA LEU A 17 2.39 4.93 -23.38
C LEU A 17 2.98 6.05 -24.25
N ASP A 18 3.61 7.01 -23.59
CA ASP A 18 4.25 8.18 -24.21
C ASP A 18 5.76 8.03 -24.28
N ASP A 19 6.36 8.80 -25.21
CA ASP A 19 7.77 9.10 -25.21
C ASP A 19 8.03 10.41 -24.48
N VAL A 20 8.82 10.36 -23.42
CA VAL A 20 9.17 11.53 -22.60
C VAL A 20 10.69 11.61 -22.36
N PRO A 21 11.25 12.79 -22.04
CA PRO A 21 12.65 12.90 -21.65
C PRO A 21 12.97 12.05 -20.41
N VAL A 22 14.19 11.52 -20.33
CA VAL A 22 14.69 10.91 -19.10
C VAL A 22 14.91 12.04 -18.08
N PRO A 23 14.37 11.92 -16.83
CA PRO A 23 14.58 12.97 -15.84
C PRO A 23 16.02 12.94 -15.30
N GLU A 24 16.49 14.08 -14.81
CA GLU A 24 17.79 14.18 -14.14
C GLU A 24 17.57 14.20 -12.61
N PRO A 25 18.41 13.51 -11.81
CA PRO A 25 18.29 13.53 -10.37
C PRO A 25 18.77 14.85 -9.79
N GLY A 26 17.91 15.51 -9.00
CA GLY A 26 18.26 16.71 -8.25
C GLY A 26 19.12 16.42 -7.02
N PRO A 27 19.46 17.45 -6.23
CA PRO A 27 20.18 17.28 -4.96
C PRO A 27 19.41 16.34 -4.02
N GLY A 28 20.10 15.30 -3.51
CA GLY A 28 19.52 14.28 -2.62
C GLY A 28 18.71 13.19 -3.32
N ASP A 29 18.47 13.30 -4.64
CA ASP A 29 17.75 12.31 -5.42
C ASP A 29 18.71 11.31 -6.11
N VAL A 30 18.16 10.14 -6.43
CA VAL A 30 18.79 9.19 -7.37
C VAL A 30 17.89 9.03 -8.60
N LEU A 31 18.49 8.74 -9.76
CA LEU A 31 17.79 8.24 -10.93
C LEU A 31 17.73 6.72 -10.86
N ILE A 32 16.55 6.16 -10.95
CA ILE A 32 16.31 4.72 -10.94
C ILE A 32 15.91 4.29 -12.35
N ARG A 33 16.62 3.31 -12.91
CA ARG A 33 16.09 2.50 -14.01
C ARG A 33 15.11 1.52 -13.41
N VAL A 34 13.83 1.76 -13.63
CA VAL A 34 12.73 0.96 -13.06
C VAL A 34 12.73 -0.44 -13.69
N ARG A 35 12.50 -1.45 -12.89
CA ARG A 35 12.31 -2.84 -13.30
C ARG A 35 10.91 -3.34 -13.00
N ALA A 36 10.32 -2.78 -11.95
CA ALA A 36 8.92 -3.03 -11.60
C ALA A 36 8.33 -1.83 -10.86
N ALA A 37 7.05 -1.56 -11.08
CA ALA A 37 6.24 -0.59 -10.37
C ALA A 37 4.95 -1.25 -9.90
N CYS A 38 4.39 -0.80 -8.78
CA CYS A 38 3.21 -1.44 -8.23
C CYS A 38 2.00 -0.50 -8.20
N LEU A 39 0.81 -1.06 -8.46
CA LEU A 39 -0.45 -0.33 -8.41
C LEU A 39 -0.90 -0.12 -6.97
N ASN A 40 -1.41 1.08 -6.70
CA ASN A 40 -2.01 1.45 -5.42
C ASN A 40 -3.31 2.26 -5.63
N PRO A 41 -4.24 2.23 -4.66
CA PRO A 41 -5.49 2.98 -4.76
C PRO A 41 -5.34 4.46 -5.15
N PRO A 42 -4.36 5.23 -4.63
CA PRO A 42 -4.16 6.61 -5.06
C PRO A 42 -3.93 6.79 -6.57
N ASP A 43 -3.39 5.77 -7.27
CA ASP A 43 -3.14 5.88 -8.71
C ASP A 43 -4.44 5.99 -9.52
N TRP A 44 -5.48 5.21 -9.18
CA TRP A 44 -6.77 5.33 -9.87
C TRP A 44 -7.68 6.40 -9.28
N TYR A 45 -7.50 6.77 -8.00
CA TYR A 45 -8.20 7.93 -7.44
C TYR A 45 -7.77 9.22 -8.14
N ALA A 46 -6.46 9.45 -8.29
CA ALA A 46 -5.92 10.60 -8.99
C ALA A 46 -6.24 10.58 -10.49
N ARG A 47 -6.16 9.40 -11.15
CA ARG A 47 -6.57 9.27 -12.55
C ARG A 47 -8.02 9.71 -12.81
N ARG A 48 -8.92 9.50 -11.83
CA ARG A 48 -10.32 9.95 -11.87
C ARG A 48 -10.53 11.32 -11.23
N ASP A 49 -9.48 12.09 -11.01
CA ASP A 49 -9.56 13.42 -10.36
C ASP A 49 -10.34 13.38 -9.03
N TYR A 50 -10.24 12.25 -8.31
CA TYR A 50 -10.91 11.99 -7.02
C TYR A 50 -12.45 12.02 -7.07
N GLU A 51 -13.08 11.87 -8.24
CA GLU A 51 -14.54 11.94 -8.42
C GLU A 51 -15.34 10.99 -7.51
N MET A 52 -14.76 9.85 -7.13
CA MET A 52 -15.43 8.85 -6.30
C MET A 52 -15.61 9.28 -4.83
N PHE A 53 -14.94 10.34 -4.40
CA PHE A 53 -15.03 10.82 -3.02
C PHE A 53 -16.05 11.94 -2.91
N PRO A 54 -16.93 11.92 -1.87
CA PRO A 54 -17.84 13.02 -1.58
C PRO A 54 -17.07 14.29 -1.21
N ASP A 55 -17.60 15.45 -1.61
CA ASP A 55 -16.92 16.75 -1.40
C ASP A 55 -16.63 17.06 0.08
N HIS A 56 -17.46 16.56 1.01
CA HIS A 56 -17.26 16.77 2.45
C HIS A 56 -16.01 16.11 3.03
N LEU A 57 -15.38 15.18 2.30
CA LEU A 57 -14.11 14.56 2.72
C LEU A 57 -12.90 15.46 2.41
N PHE A 58 -13.08 16.53 1.64
CA PHE A 58 -12.02 17.46 1.32
C PHE A 58 -12.07 18.69 2.25
N PRO A 59 -10.91 19.31 2.56
CA PRO A 59 -10.88 20.55 3.34
C PRO A 59 -11.61 21.68 2.63
N ALA A 60 -11.85 22.79 3.32
CA ALA A 60 -12.61 23.95 2.83
C ALA A 60 -12.10 24.55 1.49
N GLY A 61 -10.95 24.14 0.99
CA GLY A 61 -10.43 24.47 -0.34
C GLY A 61 -11.06 23.71 -1.51
N GLY A 62 -11.94 22.75 -1.23
CA GLY A 62 -12.57 21.90 -2.25
C GLY A 62 -11.74 20.66 -2.63
N ARG A 63 -12.26 19.93 -3.60
CA ARG A 63 -11.61 18.74 -4.17
C ARG A 63 -10.29 19.14 -4.84
N PRO A 64 -9.19 18.41 -4.57
CA PRO A 64 -7.94 18.66 -5.28
C PRO A 64 -8.09 18.25 -6.75
N HIS A 65 -7.46 19.01 -7.65
CA HIS A 65 -7.44 18.68 -9.08
C HIS A 65 -6.05 18.27 -9.51
N VAL A 66 -5.99 17.16 -10.25
CA VAL A 66 -4.74 16.64 -10.81
C VAL A 66 -4.35 17.45 -12.04
N ARG A 67 -3.09 17.85 -12.13
CA ARG A 67 -2.54 18.47 -13.34
C ARG A 67 -2.19 17.40 -14.37
N PHE A 68 -2.79 17.52 -15.54
CA PHE A 68 -2.46 16.66 -16.67
C PHE A 68 -1.51 17.36 -17.66
N PRO A 69 -0.62 16.62 -18.35
CA PRO A 69 -0.49 15.16 -18.34
C PRO A 69 0.22 14.66 -17.07
N TRP A 70 -0.30 13.58 -16.49
CA TRP A 70 0.08 13.04 -15.19
C TRP A 70 0.60 11.59 -15.32
N THR A 71 1.69 11.24 -14.64
CA THR A 71 2.29 9.90 -14.62
C THR A 71 2.05 9.23 -13.28
N PRO A 72 1.30 8.09 -13.23
CA PRO A 72 1.03 7.37 -12.00
C PRO A 72 2.25 6.62 -11.45
N GLY A 73 2.02 5.95 -10.31
CA GLY A 73 2.94 5.03 -9.69
C GLY A 73 3.80 5.66 -8.61
N SER A 74 3.68 5.13 -7.40
CA SER A 74 4.43 5.59 -6.22
C SER A 74 5.46 4.59 -5.73
N ASP A 75 5.27 3.32 -6.07
CA ASP A 75 6.16 2.23 -5.70
C ASP A 75 7.04 1.85 -6.87
N ALA A 76 8.34 1.79 -6.64
CA ALA A 76 9.30 1.33 -7.64
C ALA A 76 10.31 0.36 -7.03
N SER A 77 10.73 -0.59 -7.84
CA SER A 77 11.97 -1.34 -7.66
C SER A 77 12.78 -1.30 -8.95
N GLY A 78 14.09 -1.08 -8.83
CA GLY A 78 14.97 -0.94 -9.99
C GLY A 78 16.43 -0.82 -9.60
N VAL A 79 17.21 -0.30 -10.52
CA VAL A 79 18.67 -0.13 -10.36
C VAL A 79 19.02 1.34 -10.46
N VAL A 80 19.84 1.84 -9.57
CA VAL A 80 20.35 3.21 -9.60
C VAL A 80 21.15 3.42 -10.88
N ALA A 81 20.70 4.35 -11.73
CA ALA A 81 21.33 4.71 -13.00
C ALA A 81 22.21 5.97 -12.88
N ALA A 82 21.85 6.88 -11.96
CA ALA A 82 22.66 8.06 -11.64
C ALA A 82 22.36 8.52 -10.20
N VAL A 83 23.28 9.26 -9.61
CA VAL A 83 23.10 9.86 -8.28
C VAL A 83 23.19 11.38 -8.39
N GLY A 84 22.29 12.08 -7.73
CA GLY A 84 22.31 13.53 -7.65
C GLY A 84 23.31 14.06 -6.63
N PRO A 85 23.56 15.37 -6.63
CA PRO A 85 24.48 15.99 -5.68
C PRO A 85 24.09 15.69 -4.21
N GLY A 86 25.09 15.38 -3.37
CA GLY A 86 24.91 15.14 -1.95
C GLY A 86 24.42 13.73 -1.55
N VAL A 87 24.15 12.85 -2.52
CA VAL A 87 23.81 11.44 -2.21
C VAL A 87 25.07 10.67 -1.86
N THR A 88 25.09 10.03 -0.69
CA THR A 88 26.23 9.22 -0.19
C THR A 88 25.85 7.77 0.12
N GLY A 89 24.58 7.45 0.25
CA GLY A 89 24.10 6.11 0.67
C GLY A 89 23.96 5.10 -0.47
N PHE A 90 23.96 5.56 -1.73
CA PHE A 90 23.75 4.74 -2.92
C PHE A 90 24.77 5.05 -4.01
N ALA A 91 25.03 4.06 -4.85
CA ALA A 91 25.90 4.15 -6.02
C ALA A 91 25.20 3.62 -7.27
N VAL A 92 25.68 4.01 -8.45
CA VAL A 92 25.22 3.45 -9.72
C VAL A 92 25.42 1.94 -9.71
N GLY A 93 24.37 1.20 -10.08
CA GLY A 93 24.33 -0.25 -10.06
C GLY A 93 23.66 -0.86 -8.82
N ASP A 94 23.41 -0.09 -7.77
CA ASP A 94 22.69 -0.59 -6.59
C ASP A 94 21.24 -0.93 -6.95
N ALA A 95 20.79 -2.13 -6.55
CA ALA A 95 19.40 -2.51 -6.62
C ALA A 95 18.63 -1.88 -5.44
N VAL A 96 17.56 -1.14 -5.74
CA VAL A 96 16.80 -0.37 -4.76
C VAL A 96 15.30 -0.56 -4.92
N PHE A 97 14.55 -0.26 -3.86
CA PHE A 97 13.10 -0.19 -3.89
C PHE A 97 12.59 0.79 -2.84
N GLY A 98 11.38 1.30 -3.03
CA GLY A 98 10.78 2.21 -2.05
C GLY A 98 9.47 2.84 -2.52
N LEU A 99 8.76 3.46 -1.57
CA LEU A 99 7.71 4.43 -1.82
C LEU A 99 8.40 5.72 -2.24
N ILE A 100 8.62 5.87 -3.55
CA ILE A 100 9.51 6.91 -4.10
C ILE A 100 8.97 8.32 -3.85
N ARG A 101 7.67 8.50 -4.04
CA ARG A 101 6.91 9.71 -3.71
C ARG A 101 5.46 9.32 -3.49
N PHE A 102 4.81 9.93 -2.51
CA PHE A 102 3.36 9.85 -2.46
C PHE A 102 2.79 10.59 -3.68
N PRO A 103 1.69 10.11 -4.33
CA PRO A 103 1.21 10.74 -5.55
C PRO A 103 0.96 12.22 -5.37
N SER A 104 1.70 13.05 -6.09
CA SER A 104 1.44 14.49 -6.13
C SER A 104 0.36 14.81 -7.17
N LEU A 105 -0.34 15.89 -6.94
CA LEU A 105 -1.38 16.37 -7.86
C LEU A 105 -0.79 17.03 -9.11
N ASP A 106 0.47 17.46 -9.03
CA ASP A 106 1.11 18.19 -10.11
C ASP A 106 1.75 17.26 -11.15
N ASP A 107 2.38 16.16 -10.71
CA ASP A 107 3.20 15.35 -11.61
C ASP A 107 3.19 13.83 -11.29
N GLY A 108 2.40 13.41 -10.31
CA GLY A 108 2.28 12.02 -9.90
C GLY A 108 3.48 11.46 -9.14
N GLY A 109 3.45 10.16 -8.89
CA GLY A 109 4.57 9.42 -8.31
C GLY A 109 5.66 9.08 -9.33
N ARG A 110 5.29 8.98 -10.63
CA ARG A 110 6.16 8.76 -11.80
C ARG A 110 6.84 7.40 -11.91
N ALA A 111 6.39 6.40 -11.15
CA ALA A 111 7.00 5.06 -11.23
C ALA A 111 6.57 4.26 -12.47
N TYR A 112 5.47 4.63 -13.14
CA TYR A 112 5.04 3.93 -14.36
C TYR A 112 5.86 4.41 -15.57
N ALA A 113 7.16 4.22 -15.52
CA ALA A 113 8.12 4.68 -16.53
C ALA A 113 9.38 3.82 -16.52
N GLU A 114 10.17 3.87 -17.60
CA GLU A 114 11.48 3.19 -17.65
C GLU A 114 12.50 3.80 -16.67
N TYR A 115 12.37 5.11 -16.38
CA TYR A 115 13.20 5.80 -15.40
C TYR A 115 12.37 6.74 -14.54
N THR A 116 12.75 6.86 -13.28
CA THR A 116 12.16 7.81 -12.35
C THR A 116 13.22 8.35 -11.39
N THR A 117 12.99 9.55 -10.84
CA THR A 117 13.82 10.07 -9.75
C THR A 117 13.14 9.83 -8.41
N ALA A 118 13.92 9.56 -7.38
CA ALA A 118 13.44 9.41 -6.01
C ALA A 118 14.42 10.01 -5.01
N PRO A 119 13.94 10.64 -3.92
CA PRO A 119 14.79 10.98 -2.80
C PRO A 119 15.50 9.73 -2.26
N ALA A 120 16.81 9.79 -2.10
CA ALA A 120 17.60 8.68 -1.55
C ALA A 120 17.08 8.26 -0.16
N ALA A 121 16.60 9.21 0.64
CA ALA A 121 16.02 8.97 1.96
C ALA A 121 14.73 8.13 1.96
N HIS A 122 14.10 7.92 0.81
CA HIS A 122 12.88 7.11 0.66
C HIS A 122 13.15 5.66 0.27
N LEU A 123 14.40 5.31 0.02
CA LEU A 123 14.79 4.04 -0.58
C LEU A 123 15.52 3.14 0.40
N ALA A 124 15.39 1.84 0.18
CA ALA A 124 16.26 0.82 0.74
C ALA A 124 16.92 -0.02 -0.37
N ARG A 125 18.04 -0.69 -0.02
CA ARG A 125 18.65 -1.70 -0.90
C ARG A 125 17.70 -2.90 -1.01
N LYS A 126 17.46 -3.32 -2.24
CA LYS A 126 16.69 -4.53 -2.49
C LYS A 126 17.51 -5.77 -2.08
N PRO A 127 16.97 -6.69 -1.26
CA PRO A 127 17.66 -7.94 -0.97
C PRO A 127 17.92 -8.75 -2.25
N ASP A 128 19.07 -9.41 -2.34
CA ASP A 128 19.43 -10.23 -3.51
C ASP A 128 18.51 -11.45 -3.68
N SER A 129 17.97 -11.97 -2.56
CA SER A 129 17.02 -13.10 -2.55
C SER A 129 15.62 -12.73 -3.09
N VAL A 130 15.33 -11.48 -3.34
CA VAL A 130 14.01 -10.98 -3.75
C VAL A 130 14.10 -10.39 -5.15
N ASP A 131 13.22 -10.79 -6.06
CA ASP A 131 13.14 -10.19 -7.38
C ASP A 131 12.50 -8.79 -7.37
N HIS A 132 12.57 -8.07 -8.49
CA HIS A 132 12.05 -6.70 -8.57
C HIS A 132 10.51 -6.64 -8.50
N VAL A 133 9.80 -7.67 -8.95
CA VAL A 133 8.33 -7.76 -8.88
C VAL A 133 7.89 -7.86 -7.43
N GLN A 134 8.49 -8.77 -6.66
CA GLN A 134 8.25 -8.93 -5.24
C GLN A 134 8.61 -7.64 -4.47
N ALA A 135 9.78 -7.06 -4.76
CA ALA A 135 10.23 -5.85 -4.10
C ALA A 135 9.32 -4.64 -4.38
N ALA A 136 8.88 -4.44 -5.62
CA ALA A 136 7.99 -3.34 -5.98
C ALA A 136 6.60 -3.43 -5.33
N ALA A 137 6.15 -4.63 -4.96
CA ALA A 137 4.85 -4.86 -4.33
C ALA A 137 4.79 -4.39 -2.86
N VAL A 138 5.94 -4.15 -2.23
CA VAL A 138 6.02 -3.89 -0.78
C VAL A 138 5.80 -2.42 -0.39
N PRO A 139 6.36 -1.40 -1.03
CA PRO A 139 6.60 -0.12 -0.39
C PRO A 139 5.36 0.54 0.21
N MET A 140 4.39 0.99 -0.57
CA MET A 140 3.22 1.68 -0.01
C MET A 140 2.41 0.78 0.93
N ALA A 141 2.11 -0.43 0.51
CA ALA A 141 1.27 -1.33 1.28
C ALA A 141 1.96 -1.86 2.54
N GLY A 142 3.24 -2.21 2.43
CA GLY A 142 4.07 -2.65 3.56
C GLY A 142 4.33 -1.53 4.56
N LEU A 143 4.69 -0.32 4.09
CA LEU A 143 4.83 0.85 4.96
C LEU A 143 3.51 1.23 5.63
N THR A 144 2.37 1.16 4.91
CA THR A 144 1.06 1.38 5.52
C THR A 144 0.83 0.41 6.68
N ALA A 145 1.00 -0.89 6.44
CA ALA A 145 0.82 -1.89 7.49
C ALA A 145 1.81 -1.67 8.66
N TYR A 146 3.08 -1.38 8.35
CA TYR A 146 4.13 -1.12 9.35
C TYR A 146 3.79 0.10 10.21
N GLN A 147 3.53 1.26 9.60
CA GLN A 147 3.27 2.51 10.32
C GLN A 147 1.97 2.44 11.13
N PHE A 148 0.92 1.80 10.59
CA PHE A 148 -0.34 1.63 11.30
C PHE A 148 -0.18 0.75 12.54
N LEU A 149 0.57 -0.36 12.44
CA LEU A 149 0.78 -1.27 13.56
C LEU A 149 1.80 -0.72 14.56
N PHE A 150 2.91 -0.14 14.10
CA PHE A 150 4.06 0.11 14.97
C PHE A 150 4.22 1.58 15.37
N ASP A 151 3.89 2.54 14.50
CA ASP A 151 4.01 3.96 14.83
C ASP A 151 2.72 4.49 15.48
N HIS A 152 1.56 4.18 14.89
CA HIS A 152 0.28 4.70 15.36
C HIS A 152 -0.29 3.89 16.52
N VAL A 153 -0.38 2.57 16.37
CA VAL A 153 -0.94 1.67 17.42
C VAL A 153 0.11 1.34 18.46
N ARG A 154 1.40 1.16 18.07
CA ARG A 154 2.48 0.64 18.90
C ARG A 154 2.13 -0.74 19.46
N LEU A 155 1.79 -1.64 18.54
CA LEU A 155 1.25 -2.97 18.80
C LEU A 155 2.04 -3.70 19.91
N PRO A 156 1.41 -3.99 21.08
CA PRO A 156 2.03 -4.78 22.13
C PRO A 156 2.09 -6.26 21.75
N GLU A 157 3.05 -6.98 22.35
CA GLU A 157 3.13 -8.43 22.24
C GLU A 157 1.89 -9.12 22.82
N GLY A 158 1.45 -10.20 22.18
CA GLY A 158 0.37 -11.05 22.68
C GLY A 158 -1.05 -10.52 22.44
N TRP A 159 -1.20 -9.35 21.80
CA TRP A 159 -2.52 -8.85 21.44
C TRP A 159 -3.22 -9.73 20.40
N THR A 160 -4.55 -9.78 20.47
CA THR A 160 -5.38 -10.36 19.43
C THR A 160 -5.75 -9.29 18.42
N VAL A 161 -5.33 -9.48 17.17
CA VAL A 161 -5.51 -8.55 16.05
C VAL A 161 -6.45 -9.14 15.02
N LEU A 162 -7.58 -8.48 14.78
CA LEU A 162 -8.45 -8.79 13.65
C LEU A 162 -8.05 -7.91 12.45
N VAL A 163 -7.75 -8.53 11.31
CA VAL A 163 -7.44 -7.82 10.06
C VAL A 163 -8.59 -7.99 9.09
N ASN A 164 -9.37 -6.92 8.86
CA ASN A 164 -10.42 -6.88 7.84
C ASN A 164 -9.83 -6.56 6.47
N GLY A 165 -10.21 -7.33 5.45
CA GLY A 165 -9.59 -7.27 4.12
C GLY A 165 -8.20 -7.89 4.10
N ALA A 166 -7.97 -8.93 4.91
CA ALA A 166 -6.67 -9.54 5.15
C ALA A 166 -5.95 -10.03 3.89
N ALA A 167 -6.66 -10.44 2.84
CA ALA A 167 -6.06 -10.90 1.58
C ALA A 167 -5.63 -9.76 0.64
N GLY A 168 -6.05 -8.53 0.90
CA GLY A 168 -5.76 -7.36 0.07
C GLY A 168 -4.34 -6.82 0.24
N GLY A 169 -4.06 -5.70 -0.47
CA GLY A 169 -2.73 -5.11 -0.56
C GLY A 169 -2.08 -4.78 0.79
N VAL A 170 -2.79 -4.09 1.69
CA VAL A 170 -2.26 -3.77 3.03
C VAL A 170 -2.48 -4.94 3.99
N GLY A 171 -3.64 -5.60 3.91
CA GLY A 171 -4.06 -6.63 4.87
C GLY A 171 -3.09 -7.79 4.99
N HIS A 172 -2.57 -8.30 3.86
CA HIS A 172 -1.65 -9.45 3.89
C HIS A 172 -0.29 -9.12 4.51
N PHE A 173 0.16 -7.86 4.46
CA PHE A 173 1.33 -7.39 5.21
C PHE A 173 1.00 -7.20 6.68
N ALA A 174 -0.19 -6.66 7.00
CA ALA A 174 -0.61 -6.48 8.39
C ALA A 174 -0.69 -7.81 9.15
N VAL A 175 -1.19 -8.89 8.51
CA VAL A 175 -1.17 -10.25 9.07
C VAL A 175 0.26 -10.65 9.45
N GLN A 176 1.20 -10.58 8.53
CA GLN A 176 2.58 -11.02 8.72
C GLN A 176 3.31 -10.15 9.75
N LEU A 177 3.20 -8.82 9.65
CA LEU A 177 3.86 -7.89 10.57
C LEU A 177 3.33 -8.03 11.99
N ALA A 178 2.02 -8.23 12.19
CA ALA A 178 1.48 -8.52 13.50
C ALA A 178 2.06 -9.82 14.10
N LYS A 179 2.27 -10.86 13.27
CA LYS A 179 2.93 -12.11 13.70
C LYS A 179 4.38 -11.89 14.15
N THR A 180 5.13 -10.97 13.56
CA THR A 180 6.51 -10.67 14.02
C THR A 180 6.56 -10.11 15.45
N ARG A 181 5.43 -9.62 15.96
CA ARG A 181 5.27 -9.12 17.34
C ARG A 181 4.56 -10.11 18.26
N GLY A 182 4.42 -11.38 17.86
CA GLY A 182 3.78 -12.41 18.69
C GLY A 182 2.28 -12.22 18.86
N ALA A 183 1.63 -11.43 18.00
CA ALA A 183 0.17 -11.26 18.04
C ALA A 183 -0.56 -12.53 17.60
N ARG A 184 -1.75 -12.77 18.18
CA ARG A 184 -2.74 -13.72 17.64
C ARG A 184 -3.52 -13.01 16.55
N VAL A 185 -3.51 -13.53 15.33
CA VAL A 185 -4.10 -12.87 14.18
C VAL A 185 -5.33 -13.61 13.68
N ILE A 186 -6.47 -12.89 13.61
CA ILE A 186 -7.72 -13.31 13.00
C ILE A 186 -7.84 -12.63 11.65
N ALA A 187 -7.74 -13.39 10.57
CA ALA A 187 -7.81 -12.87 9.21
C ALA A 187 -9.24 -12.95 8.66
N VAL A 188 -9.75 -11.83 8.13
CA VAL A 188 -11.08 -11.76 7.52
C VAL A 188 -10.95 -11.56 6.01
N ALA A 189 -11.43 -12.53 5.23
CA ALA A 189 -11.46 -12.49 3.77
C ALA A 189 -12.50 -13.46 3.22
N SER A 190 -12.69 -13.57 1.89
CA SER A 190 -13.55 -14.58 1.27
C SER A 190 -12.83 -15.93 1.19
N SER A 191 -13.61 -17.05 1.22
CA SER A 191 -13.12 -18.46 1.33
C SER A 191 -11.95 -18.83 0.44
N ARG A 192 -11.87 -18.31 -0.78
CA ARG A 192 -10.77 -18.58 -1.74
C ARG A 192 -9.38 -18.16 -1.24
N HIS A 193 -9.30 -17.34 -0.18
CA HIS A 193 -8.04 -16.81 0.34
C HIS A 193 -7.57 -17.51 1.62
N GLU A 194 -8.28 -18.53 2.10
CA GLU A 194 -7.97 -19.20 3.38
C GLU A 194 -6.56 -19.78 3.40
N ASP A 195 -6.21 -20.59 2.41
CA ASP A 195 -4.88 -21.22 2.35
C ASP A 195 -3.75 -20.19 2.26
N PHE A 196 -3.97 -19.11 1.50
CA PHE A 196 -3.03 -18.00 1.41
C PHE A 196 -2.79 -17.37 2.78
N LEU A 197 -3.86 -17.02 3.49
CA LEU A 197 -3.77 -16.32 4.77
C LEU A 197 -3.22 -17.20 5.90
N ARG A 198 -3.59 -18.48 5.93
CA ARG A 198 -2.99 -19.47 6.85
C ARG A 198 -1.49 -19.63 6.55
N GLY A 199 -1.13 -19.66 5.28
CA GLY A 199 0.28 -19.69 4.84
C GLY A 199 1.07 -18.42 5.19
N LEU A 200 0.41 -17.29 5.49
CA LEU A 200 1.02 -16.07 6.01
C LEU A 200 1.07 -16.00 7.54
N GLY A 201 0.57 -17.04 8.23
CA GLY A 201 0.63 -17.14 9.69
C GLY A 201 -0.63 -16.67 10.42
N ALA A 202 -1.76 -16.48 9.74
CA ALA A 202 -3.02 -16.24 10.42
C ALA A 202 -3.38 -17.43 11.33
N ASP A 203 -3.65 -17.16 12.62
CA ASP A 203 -4.02 -18.18 13.59
C ASP A 203 -5.46 -18.62 13.38
N GLU A 204 -6.34 -17.67 13.03
CA GLU A 204 -7.73 -17.88 12.71
C GLU A 204 -8.13 -17.21 11.42
N TYR A 205 -9.15 -17.76 10.80
CA TYR A 205 -9.70 -17.28 9.55
C TYR A 205 -11.22 -17.18 9.64
N ILE A 206 -11.79 -16.09 9.16
CA ILE A 206 -13.23 -15.86 9.04
C ILE A 206 -13.57 -15.57 7.58
N ASP A 207 -14.42 -16.42 7.00
CA ASP A 207 -15.05 -16.15 5.72
C ASP A 207 -16.24 -15.19 5.90
N TYR A 208 -16.07 -13.93 5.53
CA TYR A 208 -17.11 -12.92 5.65
C TYR A 208 -18.31 -13.17 4.74
N THR A 209 -18.18 -14.06 3.73
CA THR A 209 -19.28 -14.42 2.83
C THR A 209 -20.24 -15.45 3.45
N ALA A 210 -19.76 -16.16 4.47
CA ALA A 210 -20.54 -17.19 5.20
C ALA A 210 -20.94 -16.72 6.59
N THR A 211 -20.13 -15.90 7.27
CA THR A 211 -20.35 -15.48 8.66
C THR A 211 -19.94 -14.03 8.85
N ALA A 212 -20.78 -13.22 9.48
CA ALA A 212 -20.43 -11.86 9.86
C ALA A 212 -19.21 -11.86 10.80
N ALA A 213 -18.13 -11.20 10.39
CA ALA A 213 -16.87 -11.22 11.14
C ALA A 213 -17.01 -10.64 12.55
N GLU A 214 -17.85 -9.62 12.69
CA GLU A 214 -18.18 -8.97 13.96
C GLU A 214 -19.01 -9.84 14.90
N ASP A 215 -19.59 -10.93 14.41
CA ASP A 215 -20.32 -11.91 15.22
C ASP A 215 -19.46 -13.14 15.55
N ALA A 216 -18.49 -13.46 14.71
CA ALA A 216 -17.57 -14.58 14.90
C ALA A 216 -16.36 -14.22 15.82
N ALA A 217 -15.88 -12.98 15.77
CA ALA A 217 -14.79 -12.51 16.63
C ALA A 217 -15.34 -11.71 17.83
N ARG A 218 -14.69 -11.87 18.98
CA ARG A 218 -15.04 -11.15 20.22
C ARG A 218 -13.78 -10.77 20.98
N ASP A 219 -13.87 -9.65 21.69
CA ASP A 219 -12.86 -9.19 22.65
C ASP A 219 -11.45 -9.03 22.04
N VAL A 220 -11.38 -8.69 20.73
CA VAL A 220 -10.10 -8.41 20.09
C VAL A 220 -9.51 -7.09 20.61
N ASP A 221 -8.20 -7.04 20.75
CA ASP A 221 -7.49 -5.84 21.22
C ASP A 221 -7.42 -4.76 20.13
N LEU A 222 -7.24 -5.19 18.88
CA LEU A 222 -7.06 -4.32 17.72
C LEU A 222 -7.86 -4.84 16.51
N VAL A 223 -8.58 -3.93 15.86
CA VAL A 223 -9.09 -4.14 14.51
C VAL A 223 -8.29 -3.28 13.55
N VAL A 224 -7.61 -3.91 12.59
CA VAL A 224 -7.01 -3.22 11.42
C VAL A 224 -8.01 -3.32 10.29
N ASP A 225 -8.66 -2.20 9.97
CA ASP A 225 -9.70 -2.18 8.93
C ASP A 225 -9.16 -1.57 7.62
N THR A 226 -8.83 -2.44 6.67
CA THR A 226 -8.31 -2.04 5.35
C THR A 226 -9.41 -1.81 4.30
N VAL A 227 -10.67 -1.99 4.68
CA VAL A 227 -11.85 -1.89 3.79
C VAL A 227 -12.66 -0.63 4.05
N GLY A 228 -12.95 -0.32 5.33
CA GLY A 228 -13.78 0.82 5.70
C GLY A 228 -15.23 0.69 5.24
N GLY A 229 -15.79 1.80 4.75
CA GLY A 229 -17.14 1.88 4.19
C GLY A 229 -18.24 2.25 5.20
N PRO A 230 -19.52 2.29 4.76
CA PRO A 230 -20.61 2.79 5.57
C PRO A 230 -20.91 1.92 6.80
N ASP A 231 -20.59 0.62 6.74
CA ASP A 231 -20.87 -0.33 7.80
C ASP A 231 -19.63 -0.66 8.66
N ALA A 232 -18.59 0.19 8.63
CA ALA A 232 -17.35 -0.05 9.38
C ALA A 232 -17.59 -0.10 10.90
N HIS A 233 -18.64 0.57 11.40
CA HIS A 233 -19.06 0.54 12.80
C HIS A 233 -19.40 -0.86 13.33
N ARG A 234 -19.70 -1.83 12.46
CA ARG A 234 -19.95 -3.22 12.86
C ARG A 234 -18.83 -3.82 13.71
N PHE A 235 -17.58 -3.42 13.46
CA PHE A 235 -16.43 -3.91 14.21
C PHE A 235 -16.36 -3.42 15.67
N LEU A 236 -17.21 -2.47 16.08
CA LEU A 236 -17.39 -2.15 17.48
C LEU A 236 -17.86 -3.38 18.28
N LYS A 237 -18.58 -4.33 17.67
CA LYS A 237 -18.99 -5.58 18.35
C LYS A 237 -17.80 -6.52 18.60
N ALA A 238 -16.81 -6.53 17.74
CA ALA A 238 -15.67 -7.43 17.83
C ALA A 238 -14.60 -6.92 18.79
N VAL A 239 -14.36 -5.59 18.82
CA VAL A 239 -13.32 -4.99 19.66
C VAL A 239 -13.80 -4.90 21.12
N ARG A 240 -12.87 -5.20 22.07
CA ARG A 240 -13.14 -5.08 23.50
C ARG A 240 -13.29 -3.63 23.96
N ASP A 241 -13.84 -3.41 25.14
CA ASP A 241 -13.83 -2.09 25.76
C ASP A 241 -12.38 -1.64 26.03
N GLY A 242 -12.08 -0.38 25.74
CA GLY A 242 -10.71 0.16 25.79
C GLY A 242 -9.76 -0.39 24.72
N GLY A 243 -10.28 -1.12 23.73
CA GLY A 243 -9.49 -1.60 22.59
C GLY A 243 -9.24 -0.52 21.54
N THR A 244 -8.70 -0.93 20.39
CA THR A 244 -8.31 0.00 19.31
C THR A 244 -8.92 -0.42 17.97
N ILE A 245 -9.35 0.56 17.19
CA ILE A 245 -9.62 0.41 15.75
C ILE A 245 -8.61 1.24 14.98
N SER A 246 -7.95 0.61 14.01
CA SER A 246 -6.98 1.25 13.11
C SER A 246 -7.57 1.32 11.69
N PRO A 247 -8.24 2.43 11.33
CA PRO A 247 -8.87 2.59 10.03
C PRO A 247 -7.83 2.95 8.97
N VAL A 248 -7.54 2.04 8.06
CA VAL A 248 -6.64 2.27 6.92
C VAL A 248 -7.37 3.01 5.80
N PHE A 249 -8.68 2.85 5.71
CA PHE A 249 -9.52 3.52 4.75
C PHE A 249 -10.72 4.21 5.41
N HIS A 250 -11.34 5.15 4.70
CA HIS A 250 -12.49 5.89 5.20
C HIS A 250 -13.68 4.98 5.51
N GLY A 251 -14.32 5.22 6.65
CA GLY A 251 -15.50 4.46 7.07
C GLY A 251 -16.34 5.20 8.12
N ASP A 252 -17.58 4.79 8.25
CA ASP A 252 -18.45 5.22 9.35
C ASP A 252 -18.23 4.29 10.55
N TYR A 253 -17.59 4.80 11.58
CA TYR A 253 -17.21 4.05 12.78
C TYR A 253 -18.05 4.39 14.01
N HIS A 254 -19.13 5.15 13.91
CA HIS A 254 -19.95 5.58 15.05
C HIS A 254 -19.09 6.03 16.24
N ARG A 255 -18.23 7.03 16.04
CA ARG A 255 -17.19 7.46 17.00
C ARG A 255 -17.72 7.81 18.39
N GLU A 256 -18.96 8.29 18.49
CA GLU A 256 -19.59 8.59 19.79
C GLU A 256 -19.87 7.31 20.60
N GLU A 257 -20.32 6.25 19.95
CA GLU A 257 -20.51 4.94 20.58
C GLU A 257 -19.18 4.34 21.02
N ALA A 258 -18.19 4.38 20.14
CA ALA A 258 -16.84 3.94 20.44
C ALA A 258 -16.26 4.66 21.66
N ALA A 259 -16.42 5.98 21.76
CA ALA A 259 -15.94 6.78 22.88
C ALA A 259 -16.57 6.37 24.22
N ARG A 260 -17.87 6.01 24.23
CA ARG A 260 -18.56 5.50 25.46
C ARG A 260 -17.97 4.18 25.97
N ARG A 261 -17.35 3.40 25.10
CA ARG A 261 -16.68 2.15 25.40
C ARG A 261 -15.16 2.31 25.58
N GLY A 262 -14.65 3.54 25.52
CA GLY A 262 -13.22 3.82 25.60
C GLY A 262 -12.41 3.29 24.42
N ILE A 263 -13.05 2.97 23.28
CA ILE A 263 -12.38 2.46 22.09
C ILE A 263 -11.65 3.62 21.39
N GLU A 264 -10.35 3.44 21.13
CA GLU A 264 -9.51 4.42 20.48
C GLU A 264 -9.43 4.20 18.96
N PHE A 265 -9.29 5.31 18.22
CA PHE A 265 -8.97 5.27 16.79
C PHE A 265 -7.54 5.74 16.58
N ARG A 266 -6.70 4.87 16.04
CA ARG A 266 -5.28 5.14 15.77
C ARG A 266 -4.95 4.83 14.33
N GLY A 267 -4.45 5.83 13.62
CA GLY A 267 -4.08 5.73 12.22
C GLY A 267 -3.62 7.08 11.68
N GLY A 268 -3.24 7.13 10.44
CA GLY A 268 -2.72 8.33 9.79
C GLY A 268 -2.58 8.15 8.28
N GLN A 269 -1.76 9.00 7.68
CA GLN A 269 -1.37 8.89 6.28
C GLN A 269 0.00 8.23 6.20
N VAL A 270 0.13 7.21 5.36
CA VAL A 270 1.43 6.60 5.07
C VAL A 270 2.39 7.63 4.48
N HIS A 271 3.64 7.56 4.87
CA HIS A 271 4.72 8.39 4.34
C HIS A 271 5.93 7.55 3.94
N SER A 272 6.75 8.10 3.06
CA SER A 272 8.00 7.46 2.62
C SER A 272 9.03 7.51 3.75
N ASP A 273 9.68 6.37 4.03
CA ASP A 273 10.73 6.26 5.04
C ASP A 273 11.72 5.15 4.65
N GLY A 274 12.95 5.54 4.33
CA GLY A 274 14.00 4.59 3.92
C GLY A 274 14.49 3.69 5.05
N ALA A 275 14.41 4.13 6.32
CA ALA A 275 14.80 3.29 7.45
C ALA A 275 13.77 2.18 7.67
N GLN A 276 12.48 2.50 7.66
CA GLN A 276 11.41 1.50 7.73
C GLN A 276 11.42 0.57 6.51
N MET A 277 11.75 1.10 5.32
CA MET A 277 11.96 0.27 4.13
C MET A 277 13.13 -0.72 4.31
N ALA A 278 14.20 -0.32 5.01
CA ALA A 278 15.31 -1.22 5.31
C ALA A 278 14.92 -2.33 6.31
N GLU A 279 14.04 -2.03 7.27
CA GLU A 279 13.48 -3.06 8.16
C GLU A 279 12.59 -4.05 7.38
N LEU A 280 11.72 -3.55 6.48
CA LEU A 280 10.93 -4.40 5.60
C LEU A 280 11.82 -5.24 4.67
N ALA A 281 12.95 -4.67 4.18
CA ALA A 281 13.93 -5.40 3.38
C ALA A 281 14.56 -6.56 4.16
N ALA A 282 14.88 -6.36 5.43
CA ALA A 282 15.42 -7.43 6.28
C ALA A 282 14.41 -8.58 6.48
N LEU A 283 13.14 -8.26 6.71
CA LEU A 283 12.07 -9.27 6.83
C LEU A 283 11.79 -10.00 5.50
N LEU A 284 11.98 -9.32 4.37
CA LEU A 284 11.92 -9.96 3.04
C LEU A 284 13.10 -10.90 2.83
N ALA A 285 14.31 -10.50 3.26
CA ALA A 285 15.53 -11.26 3.08
C ALA A 285 15.53 -12.59 3.86
N ASP A 286 14.98 -12.59 5.07
CA ASP A 286 14.88 -13.78 5.94
C ASP A 286 13.60 -14.60 5.72
N GLY A 287 12.68 -14.13 4.86
CA GLY A 287 11.43 -14.80 4.53
C GLY A 287 10.29 -14.63 5.54
N SER A 288 10.49 -13.81 6.58
CA SER A 288 9.45 -13.46 7.58
C SER A 288 8.35 -12.59 6.97
N LEU A 289 8.65 -11.91 5.85
CA LEU A 289 7.70 -11.13 5.06
C LEU A 289 7.77 -11.58 3.61
N ARG A 290 6.61 -11.69 2.95
CA ARG A 290 6.51 -11.97 1.52
C ARG A 290 5.34 -11.21 0.91
N ALA A 291 5.51 -10.73 -0.31
CA ALA A 291 4.43 -10.08 -1.05
C ALA A 291 3.57 -11.13 -1.77
N GLY A 292 2.26 -11.06 -1.57
CA GLY A 292 1.31 -11.74 -2.43
C GLY A 292 1.19 -10.98 -3.76
N ILE A 293 1.32 -11.68 -4.88
CA ILE A 293 1.15 -11.09 -6.22
C ILE A 293 -0.10 -11.66 -6.86
N ASP A 294 -1.09 -10.80 -7.14
CA ASP A 294 -2.31 -11.15 -7.86
C ASP A 294 -2.02 -11.36 -9.34
N SER A 295 -1.34 -10.41 -9.94
CA SER A 295 -1.02 -10.43 -11.37
C SER A 295 0.13 -9.49 -11.71
N VAL A 296 0.80 -9.80 -12.83
CA VAL A 296 1.87 -8.97 -13.39
C VAL A 296 1.47 -8.60 -14.82
N TYR A 297 1.60 -7.33 -15.17
CA TYR A 297 1.37 -6.80 -16.52
C TYR A 297 2.63 -6.11 -17.04
N ASP A 298 2.78 -6.05 -18.35
CA ASP A 298 3.80 -5.19 -18.94
C ASP A 298 3.44 -3.71 -18.72
N LEU A 299 4.43 -2.83 -18.67
CA LEU A 299 4.21 -1.38 -18.51
C LEU A 299 3.17 -0.85 -19.51
N ALA A 300 3.23 -1.29 -20.77
CA ALA A 300 2.30 -0.87 -21.82
C ALA A 300 0.84 -1.29 -21.56
N ASP A 301 0.62 -2.29 -20.71
CA ASP A 301 -0.71 -2.80 -20.34
C ASP A 301 -1.24 -2.18 -19.03
N ALA A 302 -0.71 -1.04 -18.59
CA ALA A 302 -1.12 -0.36 -17.36
C ALA A 302 -2.65 -0.12 -17.30
N ALA A 303 -3.31 0.17 -18.42
CA ALA A 303 -4.77 0.31 -18.46
C ALA A 303 -5.47 -0.98 -18.02
N LYS A 304 -5.05 -2.15 -18.53
CA LYS A 304 -5.61 -3.46 -18.15
C LYS A 304 -5.33 -3.79 -16.68
N ALA A 305 -4.15 -3.40 -16.17
CA ALA A 305 -3.81 -3.56 -14.76
C ALA A 305 -4.74 -2.74 -13.86
N HIS A 306 -5.08 -1.50 -14.25
CA HIS A 306 -6.06 -0.67 -13.57
C HIS A 306 -7.48 -1.25 -13.63
N GLU A 307 -7.92 -1.76 -14.80
CA GLU A 307 -9.20 -2.47 -14.93
C GLU A 307 -9.27 -3.67 -13.97
N ARG A 308 -8.18 -4.47 -13.89
CA ARG A 308 -8.09 -5.59 -12.94
C ARG A 308 -8.21 -5.12 -11.49
N ALA A 309 -7.52 -4.01 -11.13
CA ALA A 309 -7.55 -3.46 -9.78
C ALA A 309 -8.94 -2.96 -9.37
N GLU A 310 -9.62 -2.24 -10.27
CA GLU A 310 -10.96 -1.69 -10.05
C GLU A 310 -12.05 -2.77 -10.02
N GLY A 311 -11.80 -3.93 -10.64
CA GLY A 311 -12.66 -5.11 -10.52
C GLY A 311 -12.70 -5.71 -9.10
N GLY A 312 -11.81 -5.27 -8.22
CA GLY A 312 -11.75 -5.69 -6.82
C GLY A 312 -11.35 -7.15 -6.62
N HIS A 313 -11.50 -7.62 -5.40
CA HIS A 313 -11.22 -9.01 -5.01
C HIS A 313 -9.82 -9.50 -5.41
N ILE A 314 -8.82 -8.65 -5.33
CA ILE A 314 -7.41 -9.00 -5.58
C ILE A 314 -6.80 -9.70 -4.37
N GLN A 315 -5.86 -10.62 -4.62
CA GLN A 315 -5.04 -11.23 -3.59
C GLN A 315 -3.64 -10.60 -3.60
N GLY A 316 -3.34 -9.78 -2.59
CA GLY A 316 -2.05 -9.08 -2.56
C GLY A 316 -2.02 -7.87 -3.52
N LYS A 317 -1.04 -7.85 -4.43
CA LYS A 317 -0.69 -6.68 -5.24
C LYS A 317 -0.66 -6.96 -6.73
N ILE A 318 -0.91 -5.94 -7.54
CA ILE A 318 -0.77 -5.95 -9.00
C ILE A 318 0.49 -5.16 -9.34
N VAL A 319 1.35 -5.73 -10.19
CA VAL A 319 2.66 -5.16 -10.51
C VAL A 319 2.78 -4.96 -12.02
N LEU A 320 3.42 -3.87 -12.41
CA LEU A 320 3.87 -3.60 -13.78
C LEU A 320 5.34 -3.98 -13.92
N SER A 321 5.66 -4.87 -14.86
CA SER A 321 7.03 -5.16 -15.26
C SER A 321 7.52 -4.08 -16.23
N VAL A 322 8.74 -3.59 -16.02
CA VAL A 322 9.37 -2.60 -16.88
C VAL A 322 10.64 -3.22 -17.50
N PRO A 323 10.84 -3.15 -18.80
CA PRO A 323 11.93 -3.83 -19.51
C PRO A 323 13.35 -3.32 -19.17
#